data_e2343b7bf5212fd8d4103a400ae343c2
#
_entry.id   e2343b7bf5212fd8d4103a400ae343c2
#
_cell.length_a   1.000
_cell.length_b   1.000
_cell.length_c   1.000
_cell.angle_alpha   90.00
_cell.angle_beta   90.00
_cell.angle_gamma   90.00
#
_symmetry.space_group_name_H-M   'P 1'
#
loop_
_entity.id
_entity.type
_entity.pdbx_description
1 polymer ?
#
loop_
_entity_poly.entity_id
_entity_poly.type
_entity_poly.pdbx_seq_one_letter_code
_entity_poly.pdbx_strand_id
1 'polypeptide(L)'
;AWNMSEAHKVVYLLRRAPKDDIIVMLMCMSLTVLFDMVIAITVGIVLASLLFMRRIARMTRLSVLSESAETSTLMLRVSGPLFFAAAERIFSELLVQSEDYDTIVMQWDAVPVLDAGGLNAFQRFVEALPEGKQLIITDIPFQPLKTFARARIAPISGKLAFFSTLPDAVKHLNESAAS
;
A
#
# COMPACT_ATOMS: atom_id res chain seq x y z
N ALA A 1 0.08 -13.72 47.03
CA ALA A 1 -0.56 -14.04 45.77
C ALA A 1 -1.20 -12.78 45.10
N TRP A 2 -1.81 -11.88 45.87
CA TRP A 2 -2.48 -10.66 45.36
C TRP A 2 -1.51 -9.67 44.70
N ASN A 3 -0.27 -9.59 45.15
CA ASN A 3 0.73 -8.66 44.59
C ASN A 3 1.32 -9.10 43.23
N MET A 4 1.05 -10.32 42.77
CA MET A 4 1.55 -10.83 41.50
C MET A 4 0.56 -10.64 40.33
N SER A 5 -0.68 -10.20 40.56
CA SER A 5 -1.67 -10.17 39.52
C SER A 5 -1.65 -8.90 38.65
N GLU A 6 -0.80 -7.92 39.00
CA GLU A 6 -0.65 -6.63 38.24
C GLU A 6 -1.94 -6.10 37.59
N ALA A 7 -3.11 -6.41 38.20
CA ALA A 7 -4.43 -6.06 37.69
C ALA A 7 -4.56 -4.55 37.35
N HIS A 8 -3.79 -3.72 38.07
CA HIS A 8 -3.71 -2.27 37.81
C HIS A 8 -3.11 -1.97 36.43
N LYS A 9 -2.09 -2.70 36.01
CA LYS A 9 -1.46 -2.52 34.69
C LYS A 9 -2.38 -3.00 33.57
N VAL A 10 -3.11 -4.10 33.79
CA VAL A 10 -4.09 -4.62 32.83
C VAL A 10 -5.21 -3.63 32.61
N VAL A 11 -5.77 -3.02 33.67
CA VAL A 11 -6.83 -2.01 33.57
C VAL A 11 -6.30 -0.71 32.90
N TYR A 12 -5.06 -0.34 33.16
CA TYR A 12 -4.42 0.81 32.51
C TYR A 12 -4.19 0.57 31.02
N LEU A 13 -3.74 -0.61 30.63
CA LEU A 13 -3.57 -1.03 29.23
C LEU A 13 -4.90 -1.09 28.50
N LEU A 14 -5.96 -1.64 29.11
CA LEU A 14 -7.31 -1.69 28.53
C LEU A 14 -7.88 -0.30 28.20
N ARG A 15 -7.48 0.72 28.95
CA ARG A 15 -7.98 2.08 28.72
C ARG A 15 -7.22 2.88 27.65
N ARG A 16 -6.01 2.47 27.30
CA ARG A 16 -5.12 3.20 26.37
C ARG A 16 -4.69 2.43 25.14
N ALA A 17 -4.82 1.11 25.14
CA ALA A 17 -4.45 0.29 24.00
C ALA A 17 -5.43 0.47 22.83
N PRO A 18 -4.97 0.33 21.58
CA PRO A 18 -5.84 0.23 20.42
C PRO A 18 -6.85 -0.91 20.60
N LYS A 19 -8.06 -0.75 20.06
CA LYS A 19 -9.13 -1.76 20.18
C LYS A 19 -8.71 -3.14 19.71
N ASP A 20 -7.86 -3.20 18.70
CA ASP A 20 -7.33 -4.44 18.12
C ASP A 20 -6.46 -5.21 19.14
N ASP A 21 -5.59 -4.50 19.88
CA ASP A 21 -4.72 -5.10 20.90
C ASP A 21 -5.53 -5.59 22.11
N ILE A 22 -6.62 -4.89 22.46
CA ILE A 22 -7.54 -5.31 23.52
C ILE A 22 -8.24 -6.61 23.15
N ILE A 23 -8.69 -6.77 21.90
CA ILE A 23 -9.34 -7.99 21.41
C ILE A 23 -8.36 -9.17 21.52
N VAL A 24 -7.11 -9.01 21.08
CA VAL A 24 -6.08 -10.06 21.18
C VAL A 24 -5.86 -10.44 22.63
N MET A 25 -5.71 -9.47 23.53
CA MET A 25 -5.46 -9.72 24.94
C MET A 25 -6.62 -10.48 25.60
N LEU A 26 -7.88 -10.06 25.35
CA LEU A 26 -9.07 -10.74 25.89
C LEU A 26 -9.25 -12.15 25.33
N MET A 27 -8.98 -12.34 24.03
CA MET A 27 -9.01 -13.68 23.43
C MET A 27 -7.94 -14.59 24.01
N CYS A 28 -6.68 -14.13 24.10
CA CYS A 28 -5.62 -14.92 24.72
C CYS A 28 -5.96 -15.29 26.15
N MET A 29 -6.45 -14.34 26.94
CA MET A 29 -6.84 -14.58 28.34
C MET A 29 -7.98 -15.60 28.45
N SER A 30 -8.99 -15.49 27.62
CA SER A 30 -10.12 -16.43 27.57
C SER A 30 -9.69 -17.83 27.13
N LEU A 31 -8.85 -17.93 26.10
CA LEU A 31 -8.32 -19.21 25.62
C LEU A 31 -7.40 -19.87 26.67
N THR A 32 -6.60 -19.10 27.39
CA THR A 32 -5.72 -19.64 28.44
C THR A 32 -6.51 -20.26 29.60
N VAL A 33 -7.69 -19.70 29.89
CA VAL A 33 -8.59 -20.24 30.96
C VAL A 33 -9.37 -21.45 30.49
N LEU A 34 -9.79 -21.49 29.22
CA LEU A 34 -10.68 -22.51 28.68
C LEU A 34 -9.97 -23.69 28.02
N PHE A 35 -8.75 -23.47 27.53
CA PHE A 35 -7.96 -24.42 26.76
C PHE A 35 -6.52 -24.47 27.29
N ASP A 36 -5.64 -25.16 26.57
CA ASP A 36 -4.23 -25.27 26.88
C ASP A 36 -3.49 -23.96 26.53
N MET A 37 -2.47 -23.62 27.33
CA MET A 37 -1.61 -22.46 27.16
C MET A 37 -0.94 -22.41 25.78
N VAL A 38 -0.58 -23.57 25.21
CA VAL A 38 0.05 -23.64 23.87
C VAL A 38 -0.91 -23.18 22.78
N ILE A 39 -2.19 -23.59 22.88
CA ILE A 39 -3.24 -23.19 21.93
C ILE A 39 -3.49 -21.67 22.04
N ALA A 40 -3.57 -21.13 23.26
CA ALA A 40 -3.80 -19.72 23.50
C ALA A 40 -2.69 -18.85 22.90
N ILE A 41 -1.42 -19.23 23.07
CA ILE A 41 -0.26 -18.51 22.53
C ILE A 41 -0.29 -18.57 21.00
N THR A 42 -0.52 -19.73 20.41
CA THR A 42 -0.54 -19.91 18.96
C THR A 42 -1.62 -19.04 18.30
N VAL A 43 -2.85 -19.10 18.80
CA VAL A 43 -3.96 -18.29 18.31
C VAL A 43 -3.70 -16.81 18.51
N GLY A 44 -3.13 -16.41 19.66
CA GLY A 44 -2.75 -15.03 19.95
C GLY A 44 -1.75 -14.47 18.94
N ILE A 45 -0.69 -15.23 18.63
CA ILE A 45 0.33 -14.82 17.66
C ILE A 45 -0.26 -14.67 16.26
N VAL A 46 -1.08 -15.63 15.82
CA VAL A 46 -1.73 -15.59 14.50
C VAL A 46 -2.66 -14.37 14.40
N LEU A 47 -3.49 -14.16 15.41
CA LEU A 47 -4.44 -13.04 15.42
C LEU A 47 -3.71 -11.68 15.46
N ALA A 48 -2.69 -11.55 16.32
CA ALA A 48 -1.87 -10.34 16.40
C ALA A 48 -1.18 -10.04 15.06
N SER A 49 -0.65 -11.06 14.38
CA SER A 49 -0.02 -10.93 13.07
C SER A 49 -1.01 -10.46 12.00
N LEU A 50 -2.22 -11.00 11.97
CA LEU A 50 -3.27 -10.60 11.03
C LEU A 50 -3.72 -9.14 11.25
N LEU A 51 -3.90 -8.74 12.51
CA LEU A 51 -4.28 -7.37 12.85
C LEU A 51 -3.16 -6.38 12.54
N PHE A 52 -1.91 -6.77 12.78
CA PHE A 52 -0.73 -5.98 12.42
C PHE A 52 -0.63 -5.77 10.89
N MET A 53 -0.82 -6.84 10.09
CA MET A 53 -0.86 -6.73 8.63
C MET A 53 -1.97 -5.78 8.16
N ARG A 54 -3.17 -5.87 8.72
CA ARG A 54 -4.27 -4.93 8.42
C ARG A 54 -3.91 -3.48 8.76
N ARG A 55 -3.24 -3.26 9.87
CA ARG A 55 -2.80 -1.93 10.30
C ARG A 55 -1.79 -1.33 9.32
N ILE A 56 -0.80 -2.11 8.90
CA ILE A 56 0.20 -1.67 7.90
C ILE A 56 -0.47 -1.37 6.55
N ALA A 57 -1.38 -2.23 6.08
CA ALA A 57 -2.08 -2.01 4.82
C ALA A 57 -2.89 -0.71 4.79
N ARG A 58 -3.41 -0.25 5.93
CA ARG A 58 -4.12 1.03 6.06
C ARG A 58 -3.19 2.25 6.05
N MET A 59 -1.89 2.08 6.25
CA MET A 59 -0.92 3.19 6.20
C MET A 59 -0.63 3.64 4.78
N THR A 60 -0.84 2.77 3.80
CA THR A 60 -0.67 3.11 2.38
C THR A 60 -1.85 3.94 1.90
N ARG A 61 -1.55 5.09 1.30
CA ARG A 61 -2.55 6.06 0.85
C ARG A 61 -2.25 6.51 -0.57
N LEU A 62 -3.32 6.77 -1.30
CA LEU A 62 -3.31 7.48 -2.57
C LEU A 62 -3.75 8.92 -2.31
N SER A 63 -3.01 9.90 -2.80
CA SER A 63 -3.37 11.31 -2.69
C SER A 63 -3.25 11.98 -4.05
N VAL A 64 -4.29 12.69 -4.43
CA VAL A 64 -4.31 13.48 -5.66
C VAL A 64 -3.39 14.69 -5.48
N LEU A 65 -2.45 14.88 -6.40
CA LEU A 65 -1.57 16.03 -6.47
C LEU A 65 -2.14 17.12 -7.37
N SER A 66 -2.65 16.72 -8.53
CA SER A 66 -3.24 17.62 -9.51
C SER A 66 -4.15 16.85 -10.45
N GLU A 67 -5.18 17.51 -10.91
CA GLU A 67 -6.08 17.06 -11.95
C GLU A 67 -6.11 18.11 -13.05
N SER A 68 -5.90 17.73 -14.30
CA SER A 68 -5.98 18.62 -15.45
C SER A 68 -6.98 18.06 -16.45
N ALA A 69 -8.12 18.70 -16.54
CA ALA A 69 -9.14 18.36 -17.54
C ALA A 69 -8.68 18.71 -18.96
N GLU A 70 -7.88 19.77 -19.12
CA GLU A 70 -7.38 20.19 -20.43
C GLU A 70 -6.41 19.17 -21.04
N THR A 71 -5.59 18.50 -20.22
CA THR A 71 -4.62 17.51 -20.66
C THR A 71 -5.06 16.07 -20.39
N SER A 72 -6.29 15.86 -19.93
CA SER A 72 -6.79 14.53 -19.52
C SER A 72 -5.79 13.74 -18.62
N THR A 73 -5.11 14.46 -17.70
CA THR A 73 -4.02 13.93 -16.89
C THR A 73 -4.37 13.96 -15.41
N LEU A 74 -4.24 12.80 -14.76
CA LEU A 74 -4.39 12.62 -13.33
C LEU A 74 -3.02 12.40 -12.67
N MET A 75 -2.61 13.29 -11.77
CA MET A 75 -1.36 13.17 -11.02
C MET A 75 -1.64 12.75 -9.59
N LEU A 76 -1.04 11.65 -9.18
CA LEU A 76 -1.25 11.02 -7.88
C LEU A 76 0.07 10.73 -7.18
N ARG A 77 0.05 10.78 -5.86
CA ARG A 77 1.17 10.35 -5.01
C ARG A 77 0.78 9.12 -4.22
N VAL A 78 1.60 8.09 -4.31
CA VAL A 78 1.48 6.87 -3.50
C VAL A 78 2.40 7.00 -2.30
N SER A 79 1.86 6.82 -1.10
CA SER A 79 2.62 6.91 0.15
C SER A 79 2.41 5.66 0.99
N GLY A 80 3.51 5.10 1.51
CA GLY A 80 3.49 3.90 2.36
C GLY A 80 3.90 2.63 1.63
N PRO A 81 4.07 1.52 2.37
CA PRO A 81 4.56 0.26 1.82
C PRO A 81 3.51 -0.43 0.93
N LEU A 82 3.91 -0.84 -0.26
CA LEU A 82 3.09 -1.58 -1.21
C LEU A 82 3.25 -3.10 -1.02
N PHE A 83 2.69 -3.61 0.07
CA PHE A 83 2.48 -5.05 0.27
C PHE A 83 1.20 -5.51 -0.44
N PHE A 84 1.09 -6.82 -0.70
CA PHE A 84 -0.02 -7.46 -1.40
C PHE A 84 -1.39 -6.80 -1.16
N ALA A 85 -1.87 -6.76 0.09
CA ALA A 85 -3.22 -6.25 0.41
C ALA A 85 -3.36 -4.72 0.21
N ALA A 86 -2.28 -3.95 0.44
CA ALA A 86 -2.26 -2.51 0.21
C ALA A 86 -2.24 -2.20 -1.29
N ALA A 87 -1.41 -2.90 -2.06
CA ALA A 87 -1.27 -2.73 -3.49
C ALA A 87 -2.58 -3.05 -4.24
N GLU A 88 -3.24 -4.18 -3.91
CA GLU A 88 -4.54 -4.54 -4.49
C GLU A 88 -5.57 -3.43 -4.31
N ARG A 89 -5.67 -2.89 -3.09
CA ARG A 89 -6.60 -1.81 -2.80
C ARG A 89 -6.26 -0.53 -3.57
N ILE A 90 -4.97 -0.12 -3.55
CA ILE A 90 -4.51 1.11 -4.22
C ILE A 90 -4.73 1.03 -5.73
N PHE A 91 -4.38 -0.07 -6.37
CA PHE A 91 -4.55 -0.22 -7.81
C PHE A 91 -6.02 -0.37 -8.23
N SER A 92 -6.87 -1.00 -7.40
CA SER A 92 -8.31 -1.03 -7.63
C SER A 92 -8.94 0.36 -7.49
N GLU A 93 -8.53 1.14 -6.50
CA GLU A 93 -8.97 2.52 -6.31
C GLU A 93 -8.52 3.41 -7.47
N LEU A 94 -7.29 3.21 -7.94
CA LEU A 94 -6.73 3.93 -9.08
C LEU A 94 -7.47 3.66 -10.39
N LEU A 95 -7.87 2.42 -10.65
CA LEU A 95 -8.67 2.09 -11.84
C LEU A 95 -9.97 2.91 -11.89
N VAL A 96 -10.66 3.04 -10.74
CA VAL A 96 -11.90 3.82 -10.66
C VAL A 96 -11.63 5.31 -10.82
N GLN A 97 -10.63 5.84 -10.10
CA GLN A 97 -10.31 7.28 -10.15
C GLN A 97 -9.78 7.73 -11.50
N SER A 98 -9.21 6.82 -12.28
CA SER A 98 -8.61 7.14 -13.58
C SER A 98 -9.52 6.91 -14.78
N GLU A 99 -10.80 6.61 -14.58
CA GLU A 99 -11.73 6.32 -15.70
C GLU A 99 -11.79 7.47 -16.72
N ASP A 100 -11.82 8.71 -16.24
CA ASP A 100 -11.99 9.92 -17.07
C ASP A 100 -10.66 10.51 -17.59
N TYR A 101 -9.52 9.86 -17.32
CA TYR A 101 -8.19 10.38 -17.67
C TYR A 101 -7.45 9.44 -18.61
N ASP A 102 -6.77 9.99 -19.61
CA ASP A 102 -5.96 9.24 -20.57
C ASP A 102 -4.54 9.00 -20.04
N THR A 103 -4.03 9.93 -19.24
CA THR A 103 -2.69 9.82 -18.65
C THR A 103 -2.74 9.83 -17.13
N ILE A 104 -2.10 8.85 -16.53
CA ILE A 104 -1.97 8.70 -15.08
C ILE A 104 -0.51 8.86 -14.71
N VAL A 105 -0.17 9.85 -13.89
CA VAL A 105 1.17 10.05 -13.35
C VAL A 105 1.18 9.67 -11.87
N MET A 106 1.99 8.68 -11.52
CA MET A 106 2.15 8.20 -10.15
C MET A 106 3.53 8.56 -9.60
N GLN A 107 3.57 9.41 -8.59
CA GLN A 107 4.79 9.69 -7.83
C GLN A 107 4.95 8.66 -6.71
N TRP A 108 6.12 8.00 -6.65
CA TRP A 108 6.42 6.92 -5.70
C TRP A 108 7.50 7.29 -4.66
N ASP A 109 7.86 8.55 -4.53
CA ASP A 109 8.90 9.04 -3.60
C ASP A 109 8.74 8.55 -2.15
N ALA A 110 7.50 8.30 -1.73
CA ALA A 110 7.13 7.85 -0.39
C ALA A 110 6.75 6.36 -0.31
N VAL A 111 7.17 5.53 -1.28
CA VAL A 111 6.97 4.07 -1.29
C VAL A 111 8.26 3.36 -0.85
N PRO A 112 8.45 3.06 0.44
CA PRO A 112 9.70 2.51 0.96
C PRO A 112 9.95 1.06 0.52
N VAL A 113 8.88 0.28 0.32
CA VAL A 113 8.95 -1.16 0.04
C VAL A 113 7.87 -1.58 -0.94
N LEU A 114 8.28 -2.43 -1.89
CA LEU A 114 7.40 -3.17 -2.80
C LEU A 114 7.76 -4.66 -2.69
N ASP A 115 6.82 -5.49 -2.21
CA ASP A 115 6.99 -6.94 -2.13
C ASP A 115 6.56 -7.65 -3.43
N ALA A 116 6.72 -8.97 -3.47
CA ALA A 116 6.33 -9.77 -4.63
C ALA A 116 4.81 -9.74 -4.89
N GLY A 117 3.99 -9.64 -3.84
CA GLY A 117 2.54 -9.51 -3.95
C GLY A 117 2.14 -8.17 -4.51
N GLY A 118 2.77 -7.08 -4.04
CA GLY A 118 2.59 -5.73 -4.55
C GLY A 118 3.01 -5.60 -6.02
N LEU A 119 4.13 -6.24 -6.38
CA LEU A 119 4.59 -6.30 -7.77
C LEU A 119 3.58 -7.01 -8.69
N ASN A 120 3.04 -8.14 -8.25
CA ASN A 120 2.03 -8.89 -9.02
C ASN A 120 0.74 -8.06 -9.18
N ALA A 121 0.31 -7.36 -8.14
CA ALA A 121 -0.83 -6.45 -8.21
C ALA A 121 -0.56 -5.30 -9.21
N PHE A 122 0.64 -4.74 -9.21
CA PHE A 122 1.08 -3.74 -10.19
C PHE A 122 1.03 -4.26 -11.63
N GLN A 123 1.58 -5.45 -11.88
CA GLN A 123 1.56 -6.06 -13.21
C GLN A 123 0.14 -6.26 -13.73
N ARG A 124 -0.75 -6.81 -12.91
CA ARG A 124 -2.16 -6.98 -13.26
C ARG A 124 -2.86 -5.64 -13.52
N PHE A 125 -2.52 -4.61 -12.75
CA PHE A 125 -3.03 -3.27 -12.99
C PHE A 125 -2.60 -2.73 -14.37
N VAL A 126 -1.31 -2.83 -14.70
CA VAL A 126 -0.79 -2.41 -16.01
C VAL A 126 -1.44 -3.19 -17.16
N GLU A 127 -1.64 -4.50 -16.99
CA GLU A 127 -2.34 -5.35 -17.97
C GLU A 127 -3.80 -4.93 -18.15
N ALA A 128 -4.48 -4.60 -17.06
CA ALA A 128 -5.89 -4.20 -17.03
C ALA A 128 -6.15 -2.77 -17.54
N LEU A 129 -5.11 -1.95 -17.68
CA LEU A 129 -5.27 -0.61 -18.24
C LEU A 129 -5.80 -0.69 -19.68
N PRO A 130 -6.89 0.03 -19.99
CA PRO A 130 -7.45 0.11 -21.34
C PRO A 130 -6.43 0.58 -22.39
N GLU A 131 -6.64 0.20 -23.65
CA GLU A 131 -5.86 0.74 -24.76
C GLU A 131 -6.04 2.27 -24.86
N GLY A 132 -4.94 2.98 -25.10
CA GLY A 132 -4.92 4.44 -25.13
C GLY A 132 -4.65 5.12 -23.80
N LYS A 133 -4.72 4.40 -22.67
CA LYS A 133 -4.31 4.96 -21.36
C LYS A 133 -2.83 4.75 -21.10
N GLN A 134 -2.16 5.82 -20.67
CA GLN A 134 -0.75 5.81 -20.33
C GLN A 134 -0.51 5.93 -18.83
N LEU A 135 0.33 5.06 -18.28
CA LEU A 135 0.83 5.12 -16.91
C LEU A 135 2.27 5.61 -16.89
N ILE A 136 2.54 6.66 -16.15
CA ILE A 136 3.87 7.21 -15.92
C ILE A 136 4.20 7.07 -14.44
N ILE A 137 5.36 6.51 -14.12
CA ILE A 137 5.83 6.37 -12.74
C ILE A 137 7.09 7.21 -12.55
N THR A 138 7.11 7.98 -11.47
CA THR A 138 8.21 8.90 -11.15
C THR A 138 8.74 8.67 -9.74
N ASP A 139 9.96 9.15 -9.49
CA ASP A 139 10.58 9.21 -8.15
C ASP A 139 10.61 7.84 -7.43
N ILE A 140 10.93 6.76 -8.16
CA ILE A 140 10.91 5.40 -7.60
C ILE A 140 12.11 5.23 -6.65
N PRO A 141 11.88 4.92 -5.34
CA PRO A 141 12.96 4.66 -4.41
C PRO A 141 13.75 3.39 -4.75
N PHE A 142 14.95 3.28 -4.19
CA PHE A 142 15.90 2.21 -4.51
C PHE A 142 15.32 0.79 -4.34
N GLN A 143 14.55 0.52 -3.29
CA GLN A 143 14.03 -0.82 -3.03
C GLN A 143 12.97 -1.24 -4.05
N PRO A 144 11.90 -0.46 -4.34
CA PRO A 144 10.96 -0.75 -5.41
C PRO A 144 11.63 -0.83 -6.79
N LEU A 145 12.57 0.06 -7.09
CA LEU A 145 13.34 0.03 -8.34
C LEU A 145 14.10 -1.29 -8.51
N LYS A 146 14.77 -1.76 -7.44
CA LYS A 146 15.45 -3.05 -7.44
C LYS A 146 14.48 -4.23 -7.66
N THR A 147 13.25 -4.13 -7.12
CA THR A 147 12.21 -5.14 -7.32
C THR A 147 11.76 -5.18 -8.79
N PHE A 148 11.51 -4.03 -9.40
CA PHE A 148 11.19 -3.91 -10.82
C PHE A 148 12.32 -4.46 -11.72
N ALA A 149 13.56 -4.09 -11.43
CA ALA A 149 14.72 -4.58 -12.20
C ALA A 149 14.86 -6.11 -12.14
N ARG A 150 14.66 -6.72 -10.97
CA ARG A 150 14.68 -8.18 -10.80
C ARG A 150 13.56 -8.87 -11.57
N ALA A 151 12.39 -8.28 -11.60
CA ALA A 151 11.23 -8.78 -12.33
C ALA A 151 11.26 -8.44 -13.83
N ARG A 152 12.31 -7.75 -14.30
CA ARG A 152 12.46 -7.30 -15.69
C ARG A 152 11.28 -6.44 -16.17
N ILE A 153 10.71 -5.63 -15.28
CA ILE A 153 9.69 -4.66 -15.67
C ILE A 153 10.38 -3.58 -16.52
N ALA A 154 9.95 -3.46 -17.77
CA ALA A 154 10.47 -2.51 -18.72
C ALA A 154 9.37 -1.54 -19.17
N PRO A 155 9.71 -0.35 -19.67
CA PRO A 155 8.75 0.54 -20.31
C PRO A 155 8.02 -0.18 -21.46
N ILE A 156 6.74 0.12 -21.61
CA ILE A 156 5.88 -0.37 -22.70
C ILE A 156 5.43 0.85 -23.49
N SER A 157 5.79 0.89 -24.76
CA SER A 157 5.46 2.03 -25.64
C SER A 157 3.97 2.33 -25.61
N GLY A 158 3.62 3.59 -25.34
CA GLY A 158 2.23 4.05 -25.28
C GLY A 158 1.44 3.60 -24.04
N LYS A 159 2.02 2.77 -23.13
CA LYS A 159 1.29 2.24 -21.97
C LYS A 159 1.98 2.47 -20.64
N LEU A 160 3.30 2.25 -20.55
CA LEU A 160 4.06 2.38 -19.30
C LEU A 160 5.38 3.09 -19.54
N ALA A 161 5.59 4.20 -18.84
CA ALA A 161 6.84 4.95 -18.86
C ALA A 161 7.37 5.20 -17.44
N PHE A 162 8.69 5.37 -17.33
CA PHE A 162 9.38 5.68 -16.09
C PHE A 162 10.22 6.93 -16.25
N PHE A 163 10.12 7.85 -15.30
CA PHE A 163 10.95 9.05 -15.23
C PHE A 163 11.65 9.13 -13.88
N SER A 164 12.83 9.74 -13.86
CA SER A 164 13.61 9.89 -12.65
C SER A 164 12.93 10.83 -11.64
N THR A 165 12.27 11.87 -12.14
CA THR A 165 11.59 12.87 -11.32
C THR A 165 10.23 13.26 -11.89
N LEU A 166 9.35 13.76 -11.04
CA LEU A 166 8.05 14.29 -11.46
C LEU A 166 8.19 15.48 -12.45
N PRO A 167 9.10 16.46 -12.25
CA PRO A 167 9.31 17.53 -13.23
C PRO A 167 9.69 17.03 -14.63
N ASP A 168 10.51 15.98 -14.74
CA ASP A 168 10.88 15.40 -16.04
C ASP A 168 9.67 14.80 -16.77
N ALA A 169 8.80 14.12 -16.02
CA ALA A 169 7.57 13.58 -16.57
C ALA A 169 6.60 14.69 -17.06
N VAL A 170 6.43 15.74 -16.27
CA VAL A 170 5.59 16.89 -16.64
C VAL A 170 6.14 17.59 -17.89
N LYS A 171 7.45 17.77 -17.97
CA LYS A 171 8.10 18.36 -19.16
C LYS A 171 7.82 17.52 -20.42
N HIS A 172 7.97 16.21 -20.31
CA HIS A 172 7.69 15.28 -21.42
C HIS A 172 6.22 15.35 -21.87
N LEU A 173 5.27 15.42 -20.93
CA LEU A 173 3.85 15.55 -21.25
C LEU A 173 3.54 16.85 -21.99
N ASN A 174 4.12 17.98 -21.53
CA ASN A 174 3.91 19.28 -22.19
C ASN A 174 4.50 19.32 -23.61
N GLU A 175 5.64 18.69 -23.84
CA GLU A 175 6.28 18.56 -25.15
C GLU A 175 5.42 17.68 -26.10
N SER A 176 4.85 16.59 -25.57
CA SER A 176 3.99 15.70 -26.34
C SER A 176 2.61 16.31 -26.69
N ALA A 177 2.09 17.19 -25.85
CA ALA A 177 0.84 17.90 -26.10
C ALA A 177 0.99 19.06 -27.12
N ALA A 178 2.23 19.53 -27.34
CA ALA A 178 2.54 20.62 -28.30
C ALA A 178 2.87 20.11 -29.71
N SER A 179 2.97 18.80 -29.91
CA SER A 179 3.29 18.14 -31.19
C SER A 179 2.07 17.61 -31.89
#